data_a1266b6f078cfecdba0e90ae56328c17
#
_entry.id   a1266b6f078cfecdba0e90ae56328c17
#
_cell.length_a   1.000
_cell.length_b   1.000
_cell.length_c   1.000
_cell.angle_alpha   90.00
_cell.angle_beta   90.00
_cell.angle_gamma   90.00
#
_symmetry.space_group_name_H-M   'P 1'
#
loop_
_entity.id
_entity.type
_entity.pdbx_description
1 polymer ?
#
loop_
_entity_poly.entity_id
_entity_poly.type
_entity_poly.pdbx_seq_one_letter_code
_entity_poly.pdbx_strand_id
1 'polypeptide(L)'
;MYGASTEIMASVSPEGPVYQAGTLSGNPVAMAAGIAQLSELARSGFYKNLNSKAQEFAESIQHFATARNYKFKAFSIGSIFWFAFTDKETIKTPEDIDPASMEKFKIMHRELLNHGVYLGPSGYEVGFVSAAHSKIELEKAKRAIFESLDVVFSK
;
A
#
# COMPACT_ATOMS: atom_id res chain seq x y z
N MET A 1 -5.25 20.30 -10.04
CA MET A 1 -6.42 20.74 -10.85
C MET A 1 -7.66 20.13 -10.20
N TYR A 2 -8.72 20.87 -10.06
CA TYR A 2 -10.03 20.42 -9.58
C TYR A 2 -11.11 20.96 -10.51
N GLY A 3 -12.28 20.31 -10.52
CA GLY A 3 -13.42 20.71 -11.34
C GLY A 3 -14.66 19.91 -10.94
N ALA A 4 -15.81 20.50 -11.17
CA ALA A 4 -17.12 19.93 -10.93
C ALA A 4 -18.13 20.49 -11.92
N SER A 5 -19.45 20.25 -11.71
CA SER A 5 -20.50 20.91 -12.48
C SER A 5 -20.45 22.41 -12.30
N THR A 6 -20.95 23.17 -13.28
CA THR A 6 -21.00 24.65 -13.24
C THR A 6 -21.67 25.14 -11.96
N GLU A 7 -22.74 24.49 -11.52
CA GLU A 7 -23.48 24.84 -10.32
C GLU A 7 -22.60 24.73 -9.04
N ILE A 8 -21.84 23.63 -8.92
CA ILE A 8 -20.92 23.43 -7.78
C ILE A 8 -19.76 24.42 -7.87
N MET A 9 -19.19 24.63 -9.06
CA MET A 9 -18.07 25.55 -9.26
C MET A 9 -18.44 27.01 -8.99
N ALA A 10 -19.68 27.40 -9.22
CA ALA A 10 -20.18 28.74 -8.91
C ALA A 10 -20.15 29.07 -7.40
N SER A 11 -20.01 28.08 -6.53
CA SER A 11 -19.79 28.29 -5.10
C SER A 11 -18.37 28.74 -4.74
N VAL A 12 -17.41 28.57 -5.66
CA VAL A 12 -16.00 28.86 -5.41
C VAL A 12 -15.68 30.30 -5.81
N SER A 13 -14.89 30.99 -5.00
CA SER A 13 -14.40 32.34 -5.29
C SER A 13 -13.72 32.40 -6.68
N PRO A 14 -13.91 33.49 -7.47
CA PRO A 14 -14.54 34.78 -7.10
C PRO A 14 -16.06 34.81 -7.23
N GLU A 15 -16.69 33.79 -7.86
CA GLU A 15 -18.13 33.77 -8.11
C GLU A 15 -18.94 33.47 -6.84
N GLY A 16 -18.42 32.61 -5.97
CA GLY A 16 -19.06 32.18 -4.73
C GLY A 16 -18.25 32.48 -3.47
N PRO A 17 -18.82 32.17 -2.30
CA PRO A 17 -18.21 32.53 -1.01
C PRO A 17 -17.10 31.56 -0.57
N VAL A 18 -16.91 30.43 -1.24
CA VAL A 18 -15.91 29.43 -0.84
C VAL A 18 -14.53 29.85 -1.33
N TYR A 19 -13.70 30.30 -0.40
CA TYR A 19 -12.32 30.68 -0.70
C TYR A 19 -11.46 29.47 -1.02
N GLN A 20 -10.69 29.57 -2.12
CA GLN A 20 -9.71 28.57 -2.54
C GLN A 20 -8.38 29.26 -2.83
N ALA A 21 -7.33 28.84 -2.15
CA ALA A 21 -5.98 29.34 -2.39
C ALA A 21 -4.95 28.20 -2.16
N GLY A 22 -3.77 28.39 -2.74
CA GLY A 22 -2.63 27.51 -2.52
C GLY A 22 -1.35 28.29 -2.75
N THR A 23 -0.61 28.60 -1.69
CA THR A 23 0.62 29.40 -1.74
C THR A 23 1.69 28.80 -2.66
N LEU A 24 1.71 27.49 -2.80
CA LEU A 24 2.64 26.75 -3.67
C LEU A 24 2.05 26.39 -5.04
N SER A 25 0.81 26.81 -5.33
CA SER A 25 0.21 26.56 -6.65
C SER A 25 1.03 27.22 -7.76
N GLY A 26 1.43 26.44 -8.75
CA GLY A 26 2.27 26.90 -9.84
C GLY A 26 3.74 27.15 -9.49
N ASN A 27 4.19 26.75 -8.30
CA ASN A 27 5.60 26.85 -7.93
C ASN A 27 6.48 26.12 -8.96
N PRO A 28 7.50 26.79 -9.56
CA PRO A 28 8.29 26.19 -10.66
C PRO A 28 8.99 24.87 -10.28
N VAL A 29 9.48 24.76 -9.04
CA VAL A 29 10.15 23.53 -8.57
C VAL A 29 9.14 22.41 -8.46
N ALA A 30 7.97 22.66 -7.87
CA ALA A 30 6.90 21.69 -7.78
C ALA A 30 6.38 21.25 -9.16
N MET A 31 6.28 22.17 -10.10
CA MET A 31 5.87 21.88 -11.49
C MET A 31 6.92 21.01 -12.19
N ALA A 32 8.20 21.34 -12.05
CA ALA A 32 9.30 20.56 -12.63
C ALA A 32 9.35 19.14 -12.05
N ALA A 33 9.21 19.00 -10.74
CA ALA A 33 9.13 17.69 -10.07
C ALA A 33 7.92 16.87 -10.53
N GLY A 34 6.75 17.52 -10.66
CA GLY A 34 5.54 16.90 -11.19
C GLY A 34 5.70 16.39 -12.63
N ILE A 35 6.31 17.20 -13.50
CA ILE A 35 6.59 16.80 -14.90
C ILE A 35 7.54 15.59 -14.92
N ALA A 36 8.63 15.63 -14.16
CA ALA A 36 9.57 14.52 -14.08
C ALA A 36 8.89 13.22 -13.61
N GLN A 37 8.11 13.28 -12.54
CA GLN A 37 7.36 12.13 -12.00
C GLN A 37 6.36 11.59 -13.03
N LEU A 38 5.53 12.45 -13.64
CA LEU A 38 4.53 12.03 -14.61
C LEU A 38 5.17 11.47 -15.89
N SER A 39 6.33 11.98 -16.30
CA SER A 39 7.08 11.46 -17.45
C SER A 39 7.54 10.03 -17.21
N GLU A 40 8.01 9.70 -16.01
CA GLU A 40 8.35 8.31 -15.64
C GLU A 40 7.11 7.42 -15.63
N LEU A 41 6.00 7.87 -15.03
CA LEU A 41 4.76 7.12 -14.96
C LEU A 41 4.14 6.85 -16.35
N ALA A 42 4.34 7.75 -17.31
CA ALA A 42 3.84 7.64 -18.68
C ALA A 42 4.67 6.70 -19.57
N ARG A 43 5.82 6.21 -19.09
CA ARG A 43 6.68 5.29 -19.89
C ARG A 43 5.94 3.99 -20.19
N SER A 44 6.07 3.53 -21.42
CA SER A 44 5.51 2.24 -21.83
C SER A 44 6.01 1.10 -20.94
N GLY A 45 5.08 0.28 -20.46
CA GLY A 45 5.38 -0.86 -19.61
C GLY A 45 5.61 -0.54 -18.12
N PHE A 46 5.65 0.74 -17.71
CA PHE A 46 5.91 1.12 -16.32
C PHE A 46 4.96 0.41 -15.36
N TYR A 47 3.66 0.58 -15.52
CA TYR A 47 2.67 -0.04 -14.64
C TYR A 47 2.61 -1.57 -14.77
N LYS A 48 2.82 -2.11 -15.98
CA LYS A 48 2.90 -3.55 -16.17
C LYS A 48 4.02 -4.16 -15.32
N ASN A 49 5.21 -3.57 -15.37
CA ASN A 49 6.37 -4.05 -14.62
C ASN A 49 6.18 -3.87 -13.10
N LEU A 50 5.63 -2.73 -12.68
CA LEU A 50 5.35 -2.45 -11.27
C LEU A 50 4.32 -3.41 -10.70
N ASN A 51 3.22 -3.65 -11.42
CA ASN A 51 2.15 -4.55 -11.00
C ASN A 51 2.64 -6.00 -10.92
N SER A 52 3.40 -6.50 -11.93
CA SER A 52 4.02 -7.82 -11.87
C SER A 52 4.90 -7.99 -10.64
N LYS A 53 5.76 -7.00 -10.38
CA LYS A 53 6.65 -6.99 -9.21
C LYS A 53 5.88 -7.09 -7.89
N ALA A 54 4.80 -6.34 -7.75
CA ALA A 54 3.99 -6.33 -6.54
C ALA A 54 3.18 -7.62 -6.39
N GLN A 55 2.66 -8.15 -7.49
CA GLN A 55 1.95 -9.42 -7.51
C GLN A 55 2.86 -10.57 -7.09
N GLU A 56 4.05 -10.70 -7.70
CA GLU A 56 5.04 -11.72 -7.34
C GLU A 56 5.43 -11.64 -5.86
N PHE A 57 5.57 -10.42 -5.32
CA PHE A 57 5.84 -10.20 -3.91
C PHE A 57 4.73 -10.75 -3.02
N ALA A 58 3.47 -10.37 -3.27
CA ALA A 58 2.32 -10.81 -2.48
C ALA A 58 2.06 -12.32 -2.61
N GLU A 59 2.15 -12.88 -3.82
CA GLU A 59 1.98 -14.31 -4.08
C GLU A 59 3.03 -15.15 -3.36
N SER A 60 4.28 -14.70 -3.33
CA SER A 60 5.36 -15.39 -2.60
C SER A 60 5.07 -15.47 -1.11
N ILE A 61 4.53 -14.40 -0.52
CA ILE A 61 4.13 -14.35 0.89
C ILE A 61 2.93 -15.27 1.13
N GLN A 62 1.95 -15.25 0.25
CA GLN A 62 0.78 -16.12 0.33
C GLN A 62 1.18 -17.61 0.24
N HIS A 63 2.08 -17.97 -0.67
CA HIS A 63 2.57 -19.34 -0.81
C HIS A 63 3.28 -19.81 0.47
N PHE A 64 4.11 -18.96 1.07
CA PHE A 64 4.78 -19.26 2.32
C PHE A 64 3.77 -19.53 3.46
N ALA A 65 2.79 -18.66 3.62
CA ALA A 65 1.76 -18.80 4.65
C ALA A 65 0.91 -20.07 4.43
N THR A 66 0.54 -20.35 3.18
CA THR A 66 -0.24 -21.54 2.80
C THR A 66 0.53 -22.84 3.07
N ALA A 67 1.82 -22.90 2.73
CA ALA A 67 2.67 -24.06 2.95
C ALA A 67 2.83 -24.41 4.45
N ARG A 68 2.65 -23.43 5.34
CA ARG A 68 2.70 -23.58 6.79
C ARG A 68 1.33 -23.68 7.46
N ASN A 69 0.24 -23.69 6.68
CA ASN A 69 -1.13 -23.68 7.17
C ASN A 69 -1.44 -22.48 8.11
N TYR A 70 -0.81 -21.33 7.87
CA TYR A 70 -1.07 -20.14 8.64
C TYR A 70 -2.41 -19.50 8.19
N LYS A 71 -3.24 -19.12 9.18
CA LYS A 71 -4.47 -18.35 8.93
C LYS A 71 -4.12 -16.91 8.57
N PHE A 72 -3.62 -16.74 7.36
CA PHE A 72 -3.08 -15.50 6.84
C PHE A 72 -3.37 -15.37 5.35
N LYS A 73 -3.70 -14.17 4.91
CA LYS A 73 -3.92 -13.82 3.50
C LYS A 73 -3.11 -12.59 3.11
N ALA A 74 -2.51 -12.65 1.93
CA ALA A 74 -1.88 -11.53 1.26
C ALA A 74 -2.71 -11.16 0.03
N PHE A 75 -3.36 -10.01 0.08
CA PHE A 75 -4.13 -9.45 -1.04
C PHE A 75 -3.26 -8.47 -1.81
N SER A 76 -3.46 -8.37 -3.13
CA SER A 76 -2.81 -7.36 -3.94
C SER A 76 -3.70 -6.87 -5.07
N ILE A 77 -3.56 -5.59 -5.40
CA ILE A 77 -4.15 -4.96 -6.56
C ILE A 77 -3.18 -3.89 -7.10
N GLY A 78 -2.75 -4.06 -8.36
CA GLY A 78 -1.71 -3.19 -8.91
C GLY A 78 -0.43 -3.26 -8.09
N SER A 79 0.04 -2.12 -7.58
CA SER A 79 1.22 -2.02 -6.72
C SER A 79 0.91 -1.98 -5.22
N ILE A 80 -0.34 -2.16 -4.86
CA ILE A 80 -0.83 -2.12 -3.47
C ILE A 80 -0.96 -3.54 -2.96
N PHE A 81 -0.58 -3.80 -1.72
CA PHE A 81 -0.83 -5.06 -1.04
C PHE A 81 -1.42 -4.83 0.36
N TRP A 82 -2.10 -5.84 0.87
CA TRP A 82 -2.64 -5.83 2.22
C TRP A 82 -2.56 -7.21 2.85
N PHE A 83 -2.33 -7.26 4.15
CA PHE A 83 -2.19 -8.49 4.93
C PHE A 83 -3.34 -8.62 5.92
N ALA A 84 -3.94 -9.81 5.96
CA ALA A 84 -4.99 -10.14 6.91
C ALA A 84 -4.70 -11.45 7.63
N PHE A 85 -4.85 -11.46 8.95
CA PHE A 85 -4.82 -12.68 9.76
C PHE A 85 -6.22 -13.29 9.79
N THR A 86 -6.51 -14.16 8.83
CA THR A 86 -7.83 -14.75 8.62
C THR A 86 -7.72 -16.11 7.93
N ASP A 87 -8.72 -16.96 8.12
CA ASP A 87 -8.95 -18.17 7.32
C ASP A 87 -10.02 -17.97 6.22
N LYS A 88 -10.70 -16.81 6.19
CA LYS A 88 -11.65 -16.49 5.13
C LYS A 88 -10.94 -16.40 3.79
N GLU A 89 -11.54 -16.93 2.74
CA GLU A 89 -10.97 -16.82 1.38
C GLU A 89 -11.08 -15.41 0.81
N THR A 90 -12.13 -14.69 1.18
CA THR A 90 -12.40 -13.32 0.72
C THR A 90 -12.79 -12.43 1.87
N ILE A 91 -12.36 -11.18 1.82
CA ILE A 91 -12.81 -10.09 2.69
C ILE A 91 -13.42 -9.05 1.75
N LYS A 92 -14.68 -8.71 1.96
CA LYS A 92 -15.44 -7.78 1.11
C LYS A 92 -15.81 -6.49 1.82
N THR A 93 -15.97 -6.55 3.13
CA THR A 93 -16.37 -5.41 3.96
C THR A 93 -15.49 -5.34 5.21
N PRO A 94 -15.41 -4.18 5.89
CA PRO A 94 -14.66 -4.05 7.13
C PRO A 94 -15.14 -5.01 8.24
N GLU A 95 -16.41 -5.38 8.24
CA GLU A 95 -17.03 -6.30 9.21
C GLU A 95 -16.56 -7.75 9.03
N ASP A 96 -15.97 -8.07 7.89
CA ASP A 96 -15.33 -9.36 7.65
C ASP A 96 -14.00 -9.52 8.40
N ILE A 97 -13.41 -8.42 8.85
CA ILE A 97 -12.14 -8.41 9.57
C ILE A 97 -12.39 -8.65 11.06
N ASP A 98 -11.82 -9.70 11.60
CA ASP A 98 -11.85 -9.94 13.04
C ASP A 98 -10.96 -8.91 13.76
N PRO A 99 -11.51 -8.03 14.61
CA PRO A 99 -10.71 -7.05 15.36
C PRO A 99 -9.61 -7.69 16.22
N ALA A 100 -9.83 -8.91 16.71
CA ALA A 100 -8.83 -9.64 17.52
C ALA A 100 -7.58 -10.02 16.69
N SER A 101 -7.69 -10.04 15.35
CA SER A 101 -6.56 -10.27 14.46
C SER A 101 -5.48 -9.17 14.54
N MET A 102 -5.85 -7.97 15.04
CA MET A 102 -4.91 -6.87 15.22
C MET A 102 -3.81 -7.16 16.25
N GLU A 103 -4.04 -8.04 17.22
CA GLU A 103 -2.99 -8.46 18.16
C GLU A 103 -1.88 -9.23 17.43
N LYS A 104 -2.23 -10.07 16.47
CA LYS A 104 -1.26 -10.76 15.60
C LYS A 104 -0.49 -9.76 14.74
N PHE A 105 -1.19 -8.76 14.18
CA PHE A 105 -0.54 -7.72 13.41
C PHE A 105 0.47 -6.92 14.24
N LYS A 106 0.16 -6.58 15.49
CA LYS A 106 1.11 -5.89 16.39
C LYS A 106 2.40 -6.67 16.60
N ILE A 107 2.29 -7.99 16.76
CA ILE A 107 3.48 -8.86 16.89
C ILE A 107 4.28 -8.81 15.59
N MET A 108 3.63 -9.03 14.44
CA MET A 108 4.27 -8.98 13.13
C MET A 108 4.94 -7.63 12.88
N HIS A 109 4.25 -6.52 13.13
CA HIS A 109 4.77 -5.17 12.92
C HIS A 109 6.04 -4.92 13.72
N ARG A 110 6.06 -5.31 15.00
CA ARG A 110 7.26 -5.19 15.86
C ARG A 110 8.42 -6.00 15.31
N GLU A 111 8.18 -7.26 14.89
CA GLU A 111 9.25 -8.09 14.30
C GLU A 111 9.75 -7.50 12.99
N LEU A 112 8.88 -6.97 12.13
CA LEU A 112 9.26 -6.28 10.91
C LEU A 112 10.15 -5.08 11.17
N LEU A 113 9.85 -4.26 12.19
CA LEU A 113 10.70 -3.14 12.60
C LEU A 113 12.10 -3.63 13.04
N ASN A 114 12.18 -4.72 13.78
CA ASN A 114 13.45 -5.33 14.20
C ASN A 114 14.31 -5.78 13.00
N HIS A 115 13.66 -6.14 11.88
CA HIS A 115 14.33 -6.52 10.63
C HIS A 115 14.54 -5.34 9.66
N GLY A 116 14.20 -4.11 10.09
CA GLY A 116 14.35 -2.89 9.28
C GLY A 116 13.33 -2.77 8.16
N VAL A 117 12.15 -3.37 8.33
CA VAL A 117 11.00 -3.23 7.42
C VAL A 117 9.90 -2.46 8.14
N TYR A 118 9.48 -1.34 7.55
CA TYR A 118 8.40 -0.51 8.07
C TYR A 118 7.13 -0.69 7.22
N LEU A 119 6.07 -1.14 7.86
CA LEU A 119 4.69 -1.06 7.35
C LEU A 119 3.91 -0.03 8.17
N GLY A 120 2.74 0.38 7.70
CA GLY A 120 1.84 1.21 8.50
C GLY A 120 1.55 0.58 9.87
N PRO A 121 1.34 1.38 10.93
CA PRO A 121 1.21 0.87 12.30
C PRO A 121 -0.11 0.16 12.58
N SER A 122 -1.02 0.13 11.64
CA SER A 122 -2.33 -0.51 11.75
C SER A 122 -2.49 -1.64 10.75
N GLY A 123 -3.02 -2.79 11.16
CA GLY A 123 -3.36 -3.90 10.27
C GLY A 123 -4.49 -3.59 9.28
N TYR A 124 -5.11 -2.42 9.37
CA TYR A 124 -6.08 -1.93 8.38
C TYR A 124 -5.43 -1.13 7.25
N GLU A 125 -4.14 -0.84 7.35
CA GLU A 125 -3.42 -0.07 6.34
C GLU A 125 -2.82 -0.98 5.28
N VAL A 126 -2.76 -0.45 4.06
CA VAL A 126 -2.15 -1.11 2.92
C VAL A 126 -0.66 -0.78 2.83
N GLY A 127 0.10 -1.70 2.22
CA GLY A 127 1.48 -1.45 1.82
C GLY A 127 1.59 -1.15 0.34
N PHE A 128 2.71 -0.53 -0.06
CA PHE A 128 2.96 -0.15 -1.45
C PHE A 128 4.32 -0.69 -1.91
N VAL A 129 4.32 -1.35 -3.07
CA VAL A 129 5.55 -1.60 -3.82
C VAL A 129 5.76 -0.43 -4.77
N SER A 130 6.94 0.18 -4.75
CA SER A 130 7.31 1.25 -5.67
C SER A 130 8.27 0.78 -6.76
N ALA A 131 8.42 1.56 -7.81
CA ALA A 131 9.41 1.29 -8.86
C ALA A 131 10.85 1.34 -8.33
N ALA A 132 11.09 2.11 -7.25
CA ALA A 132 12.40 2.23 -6.61
C ALA A 132 12.81 0.97 -5.82
N HIS A 133 11.88 0.14 -5.40
CA HIS A 133 12.23 -1.13 -4.74
C HIS A 133 12.89 -2.07 -5.74
N SER A 134 14.17 -2.35 -5.53
CA SER A 134 14.89 -3.37 -6.31
C SER A 134 14.51 -4.79 -5.85
N LYS A 135 14.99 -5.79 -6.58
CA LYS A 135 14.82 -7.20 -6.20
C LYS A 135 15.43 -7.49 -4.82
N ILE A 136 16.55 -6.84 -4.49
CA ILE A 136 17.25 -7.07 -3.21
C ILE A 136 16.40 -6.61 -2.03
N GLU A 137 15.79 -5.40 -2.09
CA GLU A 137 14.93 -4.88 -1.03
C GLU A 137 13.68 -5.74 -0.87
N LEU A 138 13.06 -6.18 -1.97
CA LEU A 138 11.87 -7.03 -1.89
C LEU A 138 12.18 -8.43 -1.35
N GLU A 139 13.32 -9.03 -1.70
CA GLU A 139 13.75 -10.30 -1.10
C GLU A 139 14.04 -10.16 0.40
N LYS A 140 14.68 -9.06 0.81
CA LYS A 140 14.89 -8.76 2.22
C LYS A 140 13.57 -8.60 2.96
N ALA A 141 12.63 -7.84 2.40
CA ALA A 141 11.31 -7.64 2.99
C ALA A 141 10.52 -8.96 3.09
N LYS A 142 10.56 -9.82 2.06
CA LYS A 142 9.91 -11.14 2.11
C LYS A 142 10.47 -12.01 3.24
N ARG A 143 11.78 -12.07 3.40
CA ARG A 143 12.40 -12.84 4.50
C ARG A 143 11.95 -12.33 5.85
N ALA A 144 11.98 -11.02 6.06
CA ALA A 144 11.51 -10.40 7.30
C ALA A 144 10.02 -10.75 7.59
N ILE A 145 9.18 -10.75 6.55
CA ILE A 145 7.76 -11.13 6.67
C ILE A 145 7.64 -12.61 7.03
N PHE A 146 8.39 -13.51 6.40
CA PHE A 146 8.36 -14.94 6.69
C PHE A 146 8.75 -15.23 8.14
N GLU A 147 9.86 -14.66 8.60
CA GLU A 147 10.34 -14.80 9.98
C GLU A 147 9.33 -14.21 10.99
N SER A 148 8.74 -13.05 10.65
CA SER A 148 7.70 -12.44 11.49
C SER A 148 6.45 -13.30 11.58
N LEU A 149 6.01 -13.93 10.49
CA LEU A 149 4.88 -14.86 10.48
C LEU A 149 5.19 -16.11 11.33
N ASP A 150 6.40 -16.67 11.22
CA ASP A 150 6.81 -17.80 12.06
C ASP A 150 6.74 -17.44 13.55
N VAL A 151 7.14 -16.23 13.95
CA VAL A 151 7.01 -15.76 15.34
C VAL A 151 5.55 -15.59 15.77
N VAL A 152 4.70 -15.05 14.89
CA VAL A 152 3.26 -14.83 15.19
C VAL A 152 2.54 -16.16 15.40
N PHE A 153 2.87 -17.19 14.63
CA PHE A 153 2.17 -18.47 14.67
C PHE A 153 2.85 -19.53 15.55
N SER A 154 4.02 -19.24 16.14
CA SER A 154 4.67 -20.08 17.13
C SER A 154 4.20 -19.84 18.58
N LYS A 155 3.42 -18.78 18.79
CA LYS A 155 2.80 -18.40 20.06
C LYS A 155 1.33 -18.83 20.08
#